data_bcc353308f3c59a1d860c23bcfc92241
#
_entry.id   bcc353308f3c59a1d860c23bcfc92241
#
_cell.length_a   1.000
_cell.length_b   1.000
_cell.length_c   1.000
_cell.angle_alpha   90.00
_cell.angle_beta   90.00
_cell.angle_gamma   90.00
#
_symmetry.space_group_name_H-M   'P 1'
#
loop_
_entity.id
_entity.type
_entity.pdbx_description
1 polymer ?
#
loop_
_entity_poly.entity_id
_entity_poly.type
_entity_poly.pdbx_seq_one_letter_code
_entity_poly.pdbx_strand_id
1 'polypeptide(L)'
;MKRLCVFAGSSKGSKAAYAEAARALGAGAAQRGVGIVYGGAAQGLMGLCADAALAAGGEVIGVLPQALSDREIAHPRLTELRIVGTLHARKATMAALADAFVALPGGCGTLDELFEAITWRQLSLHAKPIGLFEVEGYFAPLLSFLRSAADEGFVPRATLAAIAVRSEVPALLDSLLHE
;
A
#
# COMPACT_ATOMS: atom_id res chain seq x y z
N MET A 1 -1.67 -17.60 -5.62
CA MET A 1 -2.53 -16.55 -5.00
C MET A 1 -1.84 -15.22 -5.22
N LYS A 2 -2.53 -14.23 -5.80
CA LYS A 2 -2.00 -12.86 -5.95
C LYS A 2 -1.92 -12.16 -4.60
N ARG A 3 -0.96 -11.24 -4.46
CA ARG A 3 -0.75 -10.45 -3.24
C ARG A 3 -0.66 -8.97 -3.53
N LEU A 4 -1.34 -8.16 -2.73
CA LEU A 4 -1.36 -6.71 -2.79
C LEU A 4 -0.47 -6.14 -1.69
N CYS A 5 0.56 -5.37 -2.06
CA CYS A 5 1.35 -4.60 -1.11
C CYS A 5 0.61 -3.32 -0.74
N VAL A 6 0.34 -3.12 0.54
CA VAL A 6 -0.42 -1.98 1.06
C VAL A 6 0.51 -1.04 1.82
N PHE A 7 0.63 0.19 1.34
CA PHE A 7 1.27 1.30 2.01
C PHE A 7 0.19 2.15 2.69
N ALA A 8 0.27 2.38 3.97
CA ALA A 8 -0.78 3.06 4.72
C ALA A 8 -0.23 3.79 5.94
N GLY A 9 -0.97 4.76 6.45
CA GLY A 9 -0.60 5.51 7.64
C GLY A 9 -0.52 4.65 8.90
N SER A 10 0.51 4.90 9.74
CA SER A 10 0.64 4.38 11.11
C SER A 10 -0.32 5.07 12.09
N SER A 11 -1.05 6.09 11.66
CA SER A 11 -2.18 6.70 12.35
C SER A 11 -3.47 6.52 11.55
N LYS A 12 -4.63 6.78 12.19
CA LYS A 12 -5.95 6.69 11.52
C LYS A 12 -6.31 7.96 10.75
N GLY A 13 -5.54 9.03 10.92
CA GLY A 13 -5.92 10.35 10.42
C GLY A 13 -7.12 10.95 11.17
N SER A 14 -7.62 12.08 10.67
CA SER A 14 -8.68 12.86 11.32
C SER A 14 -10.11 12.54 10.86
N LYS A 15 -10.26 11.82 9.73
CA LYS A 15 -11.58 11.50 9.16
C LYS A 15 -11.90 10.02 9.33
N ALA A 16 -13.13 9.70 9.72
CA ALA A 16 -13.61 8.31 9.83
C ALA A 16 -13.50 7.54 8.51
N ALA A 17 -13.71 8.23 7.39
CA ALA A 17 -13.64 7.65 6.04
C ALA A 17 -12.31 6.96 5.75
N TYR A 18 -11.19 7.42 6.31
CA TYR A 18 -9.89 6.76 6.12
C TYR A 18 -9.85 5.38 6.77
N ALA A 19 -10.39 5.26 7.97
CA ALA A 19 -10.48 3.97 8.68
C ALA A 19 -11.45 3.00 7.98
N GLU A 20 -12.56 3.52 7.47
CA GLU A 20 -13.55 2.74 6.70
C GLU A 20 -12.93 2.21 5.39
N ALA A 21 -12.23 3.07 4.66
CA ALA A 21 -11.51 2.70 3.44
C ALA A 21 -10.46 1.61 3.68
N ALA A 22 -9.68 1.72 4.77
CA ALA A 22 -8.69 0.71 5.13
C ALA A 22 -9.33 -0.65 5.41
N ARG A 23 -10.44 -0.69 6.17
CA ARG A 23 -11.18 -1.92 6.41
C ARG A 23 -11.80 -2.50 5.14
N ALA A 24 -12.41 -1.64 4.33
CA ALA A 24 -13.03 -2.06 3.07
C ALA A 24 -12.00 -2.68 2.11
N LEU A 25 -10.80 -2.09 2.01
CA LEU A 25 -9.72 -2.64 1.18
C LEU A 25 -9.28 -4.02 1.67
N GLY A 26 -9.02 -4.16 2.98
CA GLY A 26 -8.58 -5.43 3.56
C GLY A 26 -9.60 -6.55 3.35
N ALA A 27 -10.87 -6.29 3.71
CA ALA A 27 -11.96 -7.26 3.52
C ALA A 27 -12.20 -7.59 2.04
N GLY A 28 -12.21 -6.57 1.16
CA GLY A 28 -12.44 -6.75 -0.27
C GLY A 28 -11.30 -7.53 -0.97
N ALA A 29 -10.06 -7.35 -0.55
CA ALA A 29 -8.94 -8.16 -1.04
C ALA A 29 -9.10 -9.63 -0.63
N ALA A 30 -9.37 -9.91 0.64
CA ALA A 30 -9.57 -11.25 1.16
C ALA A 30 -10.73 -11.97 0.48
N GLN A 31 -11.88 -11.30 0.27
CA GLN A 31 -13.04 -11.86 -0.44
C GLN A 31 -12.74 -12.26 -1.89
N ARG A 32 -11.72 -11.67 -2.51
CA ARG A 32 -11.24 -12.03 -3.85
C ARG A 32 -10.09 -13.05 -3.83
N GLY A 33 -9.73 -13.59 -2.67
CA GLY A 33 -8.60 -14.50 -2.54
C GLY A 33 -7.24 -13.84 -2.76
N VAL A 34 -7.15 -12.53 -2.52
CA VAL A 34 -5.91 -11.74 -2.64
C VAL A 34 -5.30 -11.55 -1.26
N GLY A 35 -4.05 -11.98 -1.08
CA GLY A 35 -3.29 -11.76 0.15
C GLY A 35 -2.82 -10.31 0.29
N ILE A 36 -2.60 -9.88 1.53
CA ILE A 36 -2.03 -8.57 1.88
C ILE A 36 -0.56 -8.72 2.29
N VAL A 37 0.30 -7.86 1.77
CA VAL A 37 1.68 -7.66 2.25
C VAL A 37 1.79 -6.22 2.74
N TYR A 38 2.33 -5.99 3.95
CA TYR A 38 2.42 -4.65 4.51
C TYR A 38 3.51 -4.52 5.58
N GLY A 39 3.61 -3.36 6.21
CA GLY A 39 4.64 -3.04 7.18
C GLY A 39 4.60 -3.76 8.53
N GLY A 40 3.62 -4.62 8.79
CA GLY A 40 3.58 -5.50 9.97
C GLY A 40 3.06 -4.89 11.27
N ALA A 41 2.74 -3.58 11.34
CA ALA A 41 2.28 -2.92 12.55
C ALA A 41 0.77 -3.13 12.80
N ALA A 42 0.38 -3.22 14.09
CA ALA A 42 -1.03 -3.33 14.50
C ALA A 42 -1.76 -1.97 14.53
N GLN A 43 -1.07 -0.86 14.29
CA GLN A 43 -1.58 0.49 14.49
C GLN A 43 -2.06 1.15 13.20
N GLY A 44 -2.88 2.21 13.36
CA GLY A 44 -3.30 3.08 12.29
C GLY A 44 -4.14 2.41 11.22
N LEU A 45 -4.06 2.91 9.99
CA LEU A 45 -4.74 2.33 8.83
C LEU A 45 -4.15 0.97 8.45
N MET A 46 -2.85 0.76 8.69
CA MET A 46 -2.18 -0.51 8.48
C MET A 46 -2.84 -1.64 9.27
N GLY A 47 -2.98 -1.47 10.60
CA GLY A 47 -3.63 -2.46 11.46
C GLY A 47 -5.08 -2.70 11.10
N LEU A 48 -5.85 -1.64 10.77
CA LEU A 48 -7.25 -1.76 10.37
C LEU A 48 -7.43 -2.56 9.07
N CYS A 49 -6.56 -2.36 8.10
CA CYS A 49 -6.58 -3.12 6.86
C CYS A 49 -6.23 -4.61 7.10
N ALA A 50 -5.18 -4.87 7.88
CA ALA A 50 -4.76 -6.21 8.25
C ALA A 50 -5.85 -6.97 9.04
N ASP A 51 -6.42 -6.33 10.07
CA ASP A 51 -7.52 -6.90 10.86
C ASP A 51 -8.73 -7.28 10.00
N ALA A 52 -9.13 -6.41 9.07
CA ALA A 52 -10.28 -6.65 8.20
C ALA A 52 -10.01 -7.79 7.20
N ALA A 53 -8.78 -7.88 6.66
CA ALA A 53 -8.39 -8.98 5.78
C ALA A 53 -8.39 -10.33 6.52
N LEU A 54 -7.81 -10.37 7.74
CA LEU A 54 -7.80 -11.57 8.57
C LEU A 54 -9.21 -12.00 9.00
N ALA A 55 -10.06 -11.05 9.38
CA ALA A 55 -11.46 -11.33 9.75
C ALA A 55 -12.27 -11.91 8.58
N ALA A 56 -11.92 -11.56 7.34
CA ALA A 56 -12.51 -12.12 6.12
C ALA A 56 -11.81 -13.41 5.63
N GLY A 57 -10.89 -14.00 6.43
CA GLY A 57 -10.18 -15.24 6.11
C GLY A 57 -9.03 -15.09 5.13
N GLY A 58 -8.55 -13.87 4.90
CA GLY A 58 -7.44 -13.59 3.99
C GLY A 58 -6.06 -13.87 4.59
N GLU A 59 -5.07 -14.06 3.70
CA GLU A 59 -3.64 -14.12 4.07
C GLU A 59 -3.12 -12.70 4.32
N VAL A 60 -2.38 -12.51 5.43
CA VAL A 60 -1.71 -11.25 5.72
C VAL A 60 -0.27 -11.49 6.14
N ILE A 61 0.68 -10.96 5.38
CA ILE A 61 2.12 -11.03 5.63
C ILE A 61 2.61 -9.65 6.08
N GLY A 62 3.17 -9.57 7.27
CA GLY A 62 3.85 -8.37 7.77
C GLY A 62 5.36 -8.47 7.54
N VAL A 63 5.99 -7.36 7.16
CA VAL A 63 7.45 -7.27 7.06
C VAL A 63 7.94 -6.15 7.96
N LEU A 64 8.70 -6.49 9.00
CA LEU A 64 9.11 -5.56 10.05
C LEU A 64 10.64 -5.57 10.26
N PRO A 65 11.31 -4.42 10.26
CA PRO A 65 12.71 -4.35 10.63
C PRO A 65 12.93 -4.69 12.12
N GLN A 66 14.00 -5.41 12.43
CA GLN A 66 14.35 -5.77 13.82
C GLN A 66 14.42 -4.55 14.74
N ALA A 67 14.99 -3.44 14.26
CA ALA A 67 15.13 -2.20 15.04
C ALA A 67 13.78 -1.51 15.36
N LEU A 68 12.71 -1.85 14.64
CA LEU A 68 11.35 -1.32 14.86
C LEU A 68 10.46 -2.31 15.62
N SER A 69 10.84 -3.58 15.70
CA SER A 69 10.06 -4.61 16.43
C SER A 69 9.82 -4.25 17.90
N ASP A 70 10.74 -3.50 18.49
CA ASP A 70 10.66 -3.05 19.87
C ASP A 70 9.86 -1.74 20.04
N ARG A 71 9.64 -1.00 18.97
CA ARG A 71 8.95 0.31 18.95
C ARG A 71 7.59 0.25 18.27
N GLU A 72 7.45 -0.52 17.22
CA GLU A 72 6.18 -0.81 16.57
C GLU A 72 5.67 -2.13 17.09
N ILE A 73 4.52 -2.13 17.75
CA ILE A 73 3.89 -3.35 18.23
C ILE A 73 3.50 -4.15 16.99
N ALA A 74 4.24 -5.23 16.72
CA ALA A 74 3.94 -6.16 15.64
C ALA A 74 2.50 -6.66 15.80
N HIS A 75 1.81 -6.82 14.68
CA HIS A 75 0.45 -7.30 14.70
C HIS A 75 0.41 -8.78 15.19
N PRO A 76 -0.39 -9.11 16.24
CA PRO A 76 -0.26 -10.40 16.94
C PRO A 76 -0.85 -11.60 16.18
N ARG A 77 -1.64 -11.37 15.13
CA ARG A 77 -2.44 -12.42 14.46
C ARG A 77 -2.14 -12.58 12.99
N LEU A 78 -0.99 -12.11 12.50
CA LEU A 78 -0.62 -12.24 11.10
C LEU A 78 -0.50 -13.71 10.68
N THR A 79 -0.79 -13.99 9.41
CA THR A 79 -0.50 -15.30 8.81
C THR A 79 1.00 -15.57 8.83
N GLU A 80 1.80 -14.52 8.56
CA GLU A 80 3.26 -14.60 8.61
C GLU A 80 3.83 -13.23 9.03
N LEU A 81 4.85 -13.23 9.90
CA LEU A 81 5.66 -12.06 10.21
C LEU A 81 7.11 -12.31 9.78
N ARG A 82 7.62 -11.49 8.88
CA ARG A 82 9.02 -11.52 8.44
C ARG A 82 9.81 -10.42 9.12
N ILE A 83 10.80 -10.80 9.90
CA ILE A 83 11.75 -9.85 10.48
C ILE A 83 12.94 -9.69 9.53
N VAL A 84 13.30 -8.45 9.25
CA VAL A 84 14.39 -8.07 8.34
C VAL A 84 15.40 -7.13 9.03
N GLY A 85 16.62 -7.02 8.49
CA GLY A 85 17.69 -6.28 9.14
C GLY A 85 17.58 -4.75 8.99
N THR A 86 16.99 -4.26 7.89
CA THR A 86 16.99 -2.82 7.57
C THR A 86 15.65 -2.38 6.95
N LEU A 87 15.39 -1.06 6.93
CA LEU A 87 14.25 -0.48 6.21
C LEU A 87 14.33 -0.74 4.69
N HIS A 88 15.53 -0.76 4.10
CA HIS A 88 15.69 -1.10 2.69
C HIS A 88 15.32 -2.57 2.42
N ALA A 89 15.77 -3.49 3.28
CA ALA A 89 15.41 -4.90 3.18
C ALA A 89 13.89 -5.10 3.35
N ARG A 90 13.22 -4.32 4.23
CA ARG A 90 11.76 -4.32 4.37
C ARG A 90 11.07 -3.99 3.06
N LYS A 91 11.39 -2.85 2.45
CA LYS A 91 10.77 -2.40 1.19
C LYS A 91 11.03 -3.39 0.05
N ALA A 92 12.27 -3.87 -0.09
CA ALA A 92 12.61 -4.88 -1.10
C ALA A 92 11.85 -6.19 -0.89
N THR A 93 11.72 -6.67 0.36
CA THR A 93 10.96 -7.89 0.68
C THR A 93 9.47 -7.72 0.39
N MET A 94 8.87 -6.59 0.80
CA MET A 94 7.47 -6.29 0.51
C MET A 94 7.23 -6.27 -1.01
N ALA A 95 8.10 -5.60 -1.75
CA ALA A 95 8.01 -5.54 -3.20
C ALA A 95 8.17 -6.91 -3.86
N ALA A 96 9.10 -7.75 -3.40
CA ALA A 96 9.31 -9.08 -3.95
C ALA A 96 8.11 -10.01 -3.76
N LEU A 97 7.39 -9.87 -2.64
CA LEU A 97 6.23 -10.70 -2.30
C LEU A 97 4.94 -10.29 -3.03
N ALA A 98 4.86 -9.07 -3.52
CA ALA A 98 3.64 -8.49 -4.05
C ALA A 98 3.53 -8.61 -5.58
N ASP A 99 2.31 -8.66 -6.09
CA ASP A 99 1.98 -8.61 -7.52
C ASP A 99 1.54 -7.20 -7.94
N ALA A 100 1.06 -6.40 -7.00
CA ALA A 100 0.64 -5.01 -7.20
C ALA A 100 0.86 -4.19 -5.92
N PHE A 101 0.84 -2.87 -6.05
CA PHE A 101 0.99 -1.92 -4.95
C PHE A 101 -0.23 -1.03 -4.83
N VAL A 102 -0.61 -0.68 -3.61
CA VAL A 102 -1.63 0.33 -3.34
C VAL A 102 -1.23 1.21 -2.16
N ALA A 103 -1.44 2.51 -2.30
CA ALA A 103 -1.34 3.45 -1.19
C ALA A 103 -2.73 3.87 -0.72
N LEU A 104 -2.95 3.75 0.59
CA LEU A 104 -4.00 4.40 1.38
C LEU A 104 -3.47 5.74 1.90
N PRO A 105 -4.34 6.64 2.40
CA PRO A 105 -3.89 7.84 3.11
C PRO A 105 -2.84 7.53 4.17
N GLY A 106 -1.79 8.35 4.23
CA GLY A 106 -0.66 8.14 5.14
C GLY A 106 0.35 9.28 5.11
N GLY A 107 1.36 9.21 5.93
CA GLY A 107 2.40 10.24 6.04
C GLY A 107 3.63 9.99 5.17
N CYS A 108 4.77 10.55 5.63
CA CYS A 108 6.04 10.45 4.89
C CYS A 108 6.48 9.01 4.60
N GLY A 109 6.26 8.06 5.53
CA GLY A 109 6.61 6.66 5.30
C GLY A 109 5.81 6.04 4.17
N THR A 110 4.50 6.31 4.11
CA THR A 110 3.63 5.85 3.02
C THR A 110 4.06 6.43 1.68
N LEU A 111 4.43 7.71 1.65
CA LEU A 111 4.90 8.38 0.43
C LEU A 111 6.30 7.89 0.01
N ASP A 112 7.20 7.62 0.95
CA ASP A 112 8.52 7.04 0.67
C ASP A 112 8.37 5.68 -0.03
N GLU A 113 7.53 4.79 0.50
CA GLU A 113 7.25 3.47 -0.08
C GLU A 113 6.58 3.60 -1.46
N LEU A 114 5.61 4.50 -1.60
CA LEU A 114 4.92 4.76 -2.87
C LEU A 114 5.87 5.28 -3.94
N PHE A 115 6.68 6.30 -3.62
CA PHE A 115 7.62 6.89 -4.58
C PHE A 115 8.74 5.93 -4.96
N GLU A 116 9.17 5.07 -4.05
CA GLU A 116 10.13 4.02 -4.39
C GLU A 116 9.53 3.03 -5.41
N ALA A 117 8.29 2.56 -5.19
CA ALA A 117 7.61 1.68 -6.13
C ALA A 117 7.41 2.36 -7.51
N ILE A 118 7.02 3.64 -7.54
CA ILE A 118 6.89 4.42 -8.78
C ILE A 118 8.24 4.54 -9.49
N THR A 119 9.31 4.87 -8.76
CA THR A 119 10.66 5.02 -9.29
C THR A 119 11.18 3.71 -9.87
N TRP A 120 11.01 2.60 -9.16
CA TRP A 120 11.42 1.28 -9.66
C TRP A 120 10.67 0.88 -10.93
N ARG A 121 9.37 1.20 -11.00
CA ARG A 121 8.60 0.98 -12.23
C ARG A 121 9.11 1.86 -13.39
N GLN A 122 9.38 3.14 -13.15
CA GLN A 122 9.93 4.07 -14.14
C GLN A 122 11.29 3.58 -14.66
N LEU A 123 12.11 3.00 -13.79
CA LEU A 123 13.42 2.42 -14.15
C LEU A 123 13.30 1.00 -14.74
N SER A 124 12.09 0.50 -14.99
CA SER A 124 11.83 -0.85 -15.52
C SER A 124 12.36 -2.00 -14.64
N LEU A 125 12.53 -1.75 -13.34
CA LEU A 125 12.90 -2.80 -12.37
C LEU A 125 11.73 -3.71 -12.05
N HIS A 126 10.50 -3.28 -12.31
CA HIS A 126 9.27 -4.08 -12.31
C HIS A 126 8.21 -3.46 -13.23
N ALA A 127 7.20 -4.27 -13.60
CA ALA A 127 6.02 -3.83 -14.34
C ALA A 127 4.72 -3.88 -13.51
N LYS A 128 4.83 -4.11 -12.20
CA LYS A 128 3.68 -4.30 -11.30
C LYS A 128 2.77 -3.07 -11.28
N PRO A 129 1.44 -3.24 -11.31
CA PRO A 129 0.47 -2.14 -11.19
C PRO A 129 0.61 -1.38 -9.88
N ILE A 130 0.34 -0.07 -9.92
CA ILE A 130 0.39 0.82 -8.76
C ILE A 130 -0.93 1.58 -8.69
N GLY A 131 -1.58 1.59 -7.51
CA GLY A 131 -2.83 2.29 -7.26
C GLY A 131 -2.76 3.26 -6.10
N LEU A 132 -3.60 4.29 -6.18
CA LEU A 132 -3.94 5.17 -5.07
C LEU A 132 -5.41 4.94 -4.72
N PHE A 133 -5.69 4.58 -3.49
CA PHE A 133 -7.05 4.53 -3.00
C PHE A 133 -7.45 5.94 -2.54
N GLU A 134 -8.15 6.63 -3.42
CA GLU A 134 -8.56 8.02 -3.21
C GLU A 134 -9.72 8.08 -2.22
N VAL A 135 -9.51 8.77 -1.12
CA VAL A 135 -10.49 8.94 -0.05
C VAL A 135 -10.58 10.43 0.29
N GLU A 136 -11.74 11.04 0.10
CA GLU A 136 -12.00 12.43 0.50
C GLU A 136 -11.02 13.47 -0.09
N GLY A 137 -10.52 13.23 -1.30
CA GLY A 137 -9.58 14.14 -1.96
C GLY A 137 -8.16 14.09 -1.41
N TYR A 138 -7.80 13.07 -0.62
CA TYR A 138 -6.51 13.00 0.09
C TYR A 138 -5.30 13.10 -0.85
N PHE A 139 -5.32 12.40 -1.97
CA PHE A 139 -4.22 12.41 -2.92
C PHE A 139 -4.31 13.52 -3.99
N ALA A 140 -5.36 14.33 -4.00
CA ALA A 140 -5.53 15.38 -5.00
C ALA A 140 -4.37 16.39 -5.05
N PRO A 141 -3.81 16.88 -3.92
CA PRO A 141 -2.64 17.78 -3.92
C PRO A 141 -1.38 17.08 -4.48
N LEU A 142 -1.16 15.79 -4.13
CA LEU A 142 -0.04 15.00 -4.63
C LEU A 142 -0.12 14.82 -6.14
N LEU A 143 -1.30 14.45 -6.65
CA LEU A 143 -1.54 14.29 -8.09
C LEU A 143 -1.39 15.61 -8.84
N SER A 144 -1.78 16.74 -8.23
CA SER A 144 -1.55 18.07 -8.79
C SER A 144 -0.06 18.38 -8.90
N PHE A 145 0.71 18.14 -7.83
CA PHE A 145 2.16 18.31 -7.84
C PHE A 145 2.83 17.43 -8.91
N LEU A 146 2.46 16.16 -9.00
CA LEU A 146 3.02 15.23 -9.99
C LEU A 146 2.71 15.67 -11.44
N ARG A 147 1.51 16.23 -11.69
CA ARG A 147 1.19 16.82 -13.00
C ARG A 147 2.10 18.00 -13.32
N SER A 148 2.28 18.92 -12.37
CA SER A 148 3.22 20.05 -12.54
C SER A 148 4.63 19.56 -12.83
N ALA A 149 5.11 18.55 -12.10
CA ALA A 149 6.43 17.96 -12.33
C ALA A 149 6.55 17.31 -13.72
N ALA A 150 5.46 16.74 -14.24
CA ALA A 150 5.45 16.23 -15.62
C ALA A 150 5.43 17.35 -16.66
N ASP A 151 4.71 18.44 -16.41
CA ASP A 151 4.67 19.60 -17.29
C ASP A 151 6.03 20.29 -17.37
N GLU A 152 6.77 20.34 -16.25
CA GLU A 152 8.14 20.82 -16.17
C GLU A 152 9.20 19.81 -16.72
N GLY A 153 8.78 18.61 -17.11
CA GLY A 153 9.65 17.59 -17.69
C GLY A 153 10.45 16.74 -16.69
N PHE A 154 10.19 16.85 -15.38
CA PHE A 154 10.89 16.04 -14.35
C PHE A 154 10.33 14.64 -14.22
N VAL A 155 9.05 14.43 -14.56
CA VAL A 155 8.38 13.13 -14.49
C VAL A 155 7.81 12.79 -15.87
N PRO A 156 8.10 11.60 -16.44
CA PRO A 156 7.48 11.17 -17.68
C PRO A 156 5.94 11.06 -17.53
N ARG A 157 5.17 11.60 -18.49
CA ARG A 157 3.69 11.51 -18.47
C ARG A 157 3.21 10.07 -18.40
N ALA A 158 3.92 9.13 -19.02
CA ALA A 158 3.63 7.70 -18.95
C ALA A 158 3.69 7.13 -17.53
N THR A 159 4.56 7.67 -16.66
CA THR A 159 4.65 7.28 -15.24
C THR A 159 3.36 7.63 -14.51
N LEU A 160 2.81 8.83 -14.74
CA LEU A 160 1.53 9.24 -14.13
C LEU A 160 0.36 8.42 -14.67
N ALA A 161 0.31 8.20 -15.98
CA ALA A 161 -0.74 7.42 -16.63
C ALA A 161 -0.80 5.97 -16.14
N ALA A 162 0.33 5.45 -15.62
CA ALA A 162 0.43 4.10 -15.09
C ALA A 162 -0.06 3.95 -13.63
N ILE A 163 -0.45 5.05 -12.97
CA ILE A 163 -0.99 5.05 -11.61
C ILE A 163 -2.51 5.00 -11.67
N ALA A 164 -3.10 3.92 -11.17
CA ALA A 164 -4.55 3.79 -11.07
C ALA A 164 -5.06 4.57 -9.86
N VAL A 165 -5.96 5.55 -10.07
CA VAL A 165 -6.58 6.32 -8.97
C VAL A 165 -8.05 5.92 -8.91
N ARG A 166 -8.51 5.35 -7.80
CA ARG A 166 -9.88 4.87 -7.62
C ARG A 166 -10.37 5.16 -6.21
N SER A 167 -11.68 5.45 -6.07
CA SER A 167 -12.35 5.67 -4.78
C SER A 167 -13.17 4.47 -4.30
N GLU A 168 -13.29 3.43 -5.13
CA GLU A 168 -14.07 2.24 -4.82
C GLU A 168 -13.18 0.99 -4.85
N VAL A 169 -13.31 0.13 -3.83
CA VAL A 169 -12.48 -1.09 -3.68
C VAL A 169 -12.60 -2.03 -4.90
N PRO A 170 -13.82 -2.36 -5.41
CA PRO A 170 -13.93 -3.23 -6.57
C PRO A 170 -13.16 -2.69 -7.78
N ALA A 171 -13.36 -1.43 -8.15
CA ALA A 171 -12.72 -0.78 -9.28
C ALA A 171 -11.19 -0.68 -9.10
N LEU A 172 -10.73 -0.46 -7.85
CA LEU A 172 -9.30 -0.43 -7.52
C LEU A 172 -8.67 -1.82 -7.72
N LEU A 173 -9.24 -2.85 -7.14
CA LEU A 173 -8.74 -4.22 -7.26
C LEU A 173 -8.78 -4.70 -8.70
N ASP A 174 -9.83 -4.35 -9.47
CA ASP A 174 -9.91 -4.65 -10.90
C ASP A 174 -8.75 -4.01 -11.66
N SER A 175 -8.46 -2.72 -11.40
CA SER A 175 -7.37 -2.01 -12.09
C SER A 175 -5.96 -2.50 -11.72
N LEU A 176 -5.80 -3.23 -10.59
CA LEU A 176 -4.51 -3.70 -10.10
C LEU A 176 -4.25 -5.19 -10.34
N LEU A 177 -5.30 -6.01 -10.46
CA LEU A 177 -5.18 -7.46 -10.38
C LEU A 177 -5.78 -8.21 -11.58
N HIS A 178 -6.47 -7.52 -12.52
CA HIS A 178 -6.85 -8.13 -13.79
C HIS A 178 -5.64 -8.19 -14.73
N GLU A 179 -5.50 -9.34 -15.36
CA GLU A 179 -4.66 -9.54 -16.54
C GLU A 179 -5.29 -8.92 -17.77
#